data_07eb22b0293865cd7763768965c2a606
#
_entry.id   07eb22b0293865cd7763768965c2a606
#
_cell.length_a   1.000
_cell.length_b   1.000
_cell.length_c   1.000
_cell.angle_alpha   90.00
_cell.angle_beta   90.00
_cell.angle_gamma   90.00
#
_symmetry.space_group_name_H-M   'P 1'
#
loop_
_entity.id
_entity.type
_entity.pdbx_description
1 polymer ?
#
loop_
_entity_poly.entity_id
_entity_poly.type
_entity_poly.pdbx_seq_one_letter_code
_entity_poly.pdbx_strand_id
1 'polypeptide(L)'
;GEYKYVDLDESGTIDENDRCIIGDPNPDWTSSLGIDVQWKNLDFSIFFNGVFGNDVVNMASFNQPNNSHLRWTVDNPTNEYPRLNMNRQTKFSDWWVEDGSFVRIQNMTLGYTIPLSKKKLARNVRFYVNVDNLYTFSGFKGYDPEVGMTGIYSGGYPRLRKWTIGADI
;
A
#
# COMPACT_ATOMS: atom_id res chain seq x y z
N GLY A 1 29.05 -0.24 7.75
CA GLY A 1 28.02 -0.90 6.96
C GLY A 1 27.23 -1.97 7.72
N GLU A 2 27.29 -1.99 9.06
CA GLU A 2 26.45 -2.82 9.92
C GLU A 2 25.30 -1.99 10.52
N TYR A 3 24.28 -2.66 11.06
CA TYR A 3 23.25 -2.01 11.86
C TYR A 3 23.88 -1.41 13.13
N LYS A 4 23.40 -0.24 13.52
CA LYS A 4 23.74 0.40 14.78
C LYS A 4 22.48 0.43 15.63
N TYR A 5 22.44 -0.42 16.64
CA TYR A 5 21.37 -0.43 17.63
C TYR A 5 21.63 0.62 18.70
N VAL A 6 20.57 1.12 19.32
CA VAL A 6 20.64 2.09 20.41
C VAL A 6 20.66 1.33 21.72
N ASP A 7 21.61 1.67 22.59
CA ASP A 7 21.71 1.23 23.96
C ASP A 7 20.86 2.19 24.80
N LEU A 8 19.66 1.74 25.18
CA LEU A 8 18.65 2.59 25.82
C LEU A 8 18.90 2.73 27.34
N ASP A 9 19.51 1.74 27.95
CA ASP A 9 19.83 1.73 29.40
C ASP A 9 21.27 2.11 29.72
N GLU A 10 22.07 2.45 28.68
CA GLU A 10 23.47 2.85 28.76
C GLU A 10 24.35 1.80 29.44
N SER A 11 24.00 0.51 29.36
CA SER A 11 24.72 -0.59 29.95
C SER A 11 26.04 -0.94 29.23
N GLY A 12 26.18 -0.49 27.98
CA GLY A 12 27.30 -0.81 27.09
C GLY A 12 27.12 -2.15 26.34
N THR A 13 25.96 -2.81 26.50
CA THR A 13 25.61 -4.06 25.81
C THR A 13 24.18 -4.00 25.28
N ILE A 14 23.96 -4.41 24.01
CA ILE A 14 22.61 -4.45 23.44
C ILE A 14 21.92 -5.75 23.85
N ASP A 15 20.93 -5.66 24.74
CA ASP A 15 20.20 -6.80 25.28
C ASP A 15 18.68 -6.60 25.31
N GLU A 16 17.95 -7.31 26.16
CA GLU A 16 16.48 -7.27 26.26
C GLU A 16 15.97 -5.96 26.88
N ASN A 17 16.81 -5.26 27.68
CA ASN A 17 16.43 -4.01 28.33
C ASN A 17 16.39 -2.84 27.32
N ASP A 18 17.02 -3.02 26.15
CA ASP A 18 17.02 -2.05 25.04
C ASP A 18 15.77 -2.16 24.13
N ARG A 19 14.78 -2.93 24.53
CA ARG A 19 13.55 -3.06 23.74
C ARG A 19 12.59 -1.93 24.03
N CYS A 20 12.07 -1.31 22.96
CA CYS A 20 11.01 -0.30 23.04
C CYS A 20 9.94 -0.58 21.98
N ILE A 21 8.82 0.11 22.10
CA ILE A 21 7.79 0.09 21.05
C ILE A 21 8.34 0.88 19.87
N ILE A 22 8.37 0.26 18.68
CA ILE A 22 8.93 0.84 17.44
C ILE A 22 7.87 1.09 16.37
N GLY A 23 6.60 0.81 16.62
CA GLY A 23 5.49 1.07 15.71
C GLY A 23 4.16 0.55 16.23
N ASP A 24 3.07 1.03 15.63
CA ASP A 24 1.71 0.61 15.90
C ASP A 24 1.03 0.18 14.58
N PRO A 25 0.58 -1.08 14.44
CA PRO A 25 -0.12 -1.52 13.24
C PRO A 25 -1.55 -0.97 13.12
N ASN A 26 -2.10 -0.40 14.20
CA ASN A 26 -3.43 0.17 14.18
C ASN A 26 -3.40 1.56 13.54
N PRO A 27 -4.31 1.86 12.60
CA PRO A 27 -4.40 3.18 12.02
C PRO A 27 -4.94 4.20 13.04
N ASP A 28 -4.39 5.41 13.03
CA ASP A 28 -4.93 6.55 13.79
C ASP A 28 -6.31 6.93 13.29
N TRP A 29 -6.51 6.87 11.97
CA TRP A 29 -7.80 7.14 11.36
C TRP A 29 -7.94 6.51 9.97
N THR A 30 -9.19 6.26 9.59
CA THR A 30 -9.59 5.80 8.27
C THR A 30 -10.59 6.76 7.66
N SER A 31 -10.56 6.90 6.34
CA SER A 31 -11.41 7.84 5.61
C SER A 31 -11.88 7.22 4.30
N SER A 32 -13.09 7.57 3.90
CA SER A 32 -13.64 7.21 2.59
C SER A 32 -14.36 8.42 2.00
N LEU A 33 -14.19 8.61 0.69
CA LEU A 33 -14.83 9.68 -0.07
C LEU A 33 -15.42 9.13 -1.36
N GLY A 34 -16.73 9.27 -1.52
CA GLY A 34 -17.45 8.99 -2.76
C GLY A 34 -17.86 10.29 -3.45
N ILE A 35 -17.65 10.37 -4.76
CA ILE A 35 -18.10 11.48 -5.59
C ILE A 35 -18.90 10.90 -6.76
N ASP A 36 -20.17 11.29 -6.87
CA ASP A 36 -21.06 10.92 -7.94
C ASP A 36 -21.51 12.17 -8.69
N VAL A 37 -21.33 12.16 -9.99
CA VAL A 37 -21.70 13.27 -10.88
C VAL A 37 -22.59 12.75 -12.00
N GLN A 38 -23.73 13.39 -12.19
CA GLN A 38 -24.61 13.12 -13.32
C GLN A 38 -24.82 14.39 -14.14
N TRP A 39 -24.52 14.29 -15.43
CA TRP A 39 -24.71 15.39 -16.36
C TRP A 39 -25.38 14.89 -17.64
N LYS A 40 -26.66 15.26 -17.82
CA LYS A 40 -27.50 14.76 -18.92
C LYS A 40 -27.56 13.24 -18.90
N ASN A 41 -26.95 12.61 -19.91
CA ASN A 41 -26.91 11.16 -20.10
C ASN A 41 -25.58 10.52 -19.63
N LEU A 42 -24.67 11.32 -19.13
CA LEU A 42 -23.38 10.87 -18.61
C LEU A 42 -23.45 10.74 -17.08
N ASP A 43 -22.96 9.65 -16.56
CA ASP A 43 -22.75 9.43 -15.13
C ASP A 43 -21.29 9.07 -14.86
N PHE A 44 -20.76 9.64 -13.79
CA PHE A 44 -19.42 9.38 -13.33
C PHE A 44 -19.45 9.18 -11.82
N SER A 45 -18.80 8.11 -11.35
CA SER A 45 -18.59 7.88 -9.93
C SER A 45 -17.13 7.55 -9.66
N ILE A 46 -16.61 8.02 -8.53
CA ILE A 46 -15.29 7.69 -8.05
C ILE A 46 -15.31 7.51 -6.54
N PHE A 47 -14.63 6.47 -6.06
CA PHE A 47 -14.57 6.15 -4.65
C PHE A 47 -13.13 6.01 -4.20
N PHE A 48 -12.80 6.78 -3.17
CA PHE A 48 -11.51 6.77 -2.50
C PHE A 48 -11.62 6.08 -1.15
N ASN A 49 -10.58 5.37 -0.78
CA ASN A 49 -10.39 4.83 0.57
C ASN A 49 -8.99 5.19 1.06
N GLY A 50 -8.88 5.65 2.30
CA GLY A 50 -7.62 6.04 2.91
C GLY A 50 -7.46 5.45 4.31
N VAL A 51 -6.25 5.07 4.65
CA VAL A 51 -5.81 4.60 5.96
C VAL A 51 -4.55 5.36 6.32
N PHE A 52 -4.44 5.83 7.56
CA PHE A 52 -3.36 6.75 7.96
C PHE A 52 -2.88 6.47 9.37
N GLY A 53 -1.58 6.63 9.58
CA GLY A 53 -0.93 6.54 10.88
C GLY A 53 -0.65 5.13 11.36
N ASN A 54 -0.80 4.13 10.51
CA ASN A 54 -0.42 2.76 10.84
C ASN A 54 1.00 2.45 10.35
N ASP A 55 1.69 1.64 11.13
CA ASP A 55 3.00 1.11 10.77
C ASP A 55 2.89 -0.32 10.22
N VAL A 56 3.76 -0.63 9.27
CA VAL A 56 3.84 -1.95 8.65
C VAL A 56 5.25 -2.51 8.77
N VAL A 57 5.37 -3.70 9.32
CA VAL A 57 6.62 -4.46 9.35
C VAL A 57 6.84 -5.12 7.99
N ASN A 58 7.79 -4.61 7.20
CA ASN A 58 8.09 -5.13 5.87
C ASN A 58 9.13 -6.26 5.91
N MET A 59 8.66 -7.49 6.17
CA MET A 59 9.52 -8.67 6.17
C MET A 59 9.97 -9.09 4.77
N ALA A 60 9.27 -8.66 3.72
CA ALA A 60 9.63 -9.01 2.34
C ALA A 60 10.88 -8.26 1.86
N SER A 61 11.13 -7.04 2.36
CA SER A 61 12.32 -6.25 1.98
C SER A 61 13.63 -6.92 2.39
N PHE A 62 13.61 -7.75 3.43
CA PHE A 62 14.78 -8.47 3.92
C PHE A 62 15.32 -9.50 2.92
N ASN A 63 14.42 -10.20 2.23
CA ASN A 63 14.74 -11.33 1.35
C ASN A 63 14.88 -10.94 -0.13
N GLN A 64 14.84 -9.64 -0.47
CA GLN A 64 14.92 -9.23 -1.87
C GLN A 64 16.38 -9.21 -2.38
N PRO A 65 16.80 -10.18 -3.21
CA PRO A 65 18.13 -10.19 -3.82
C PRO A 65 18.35 -8.99 -4.76
N ASN A 66 17.27 -8.38 -5.25
CA ASN A 66 17.32 -7.23 -6.15
C ASN A 66 17.88 -5.96 -5.51
N ASN A 67 17.92 -5.89 -4.18
CA ASN A 67 18.47 -4.75 -3.45
C ASN A 67 20.00 -4.86 -3.22
N SER A 68 20.65 -5.85 -3.82
CA SER A 68 22.09 -6.06 -3.67
C SER A 68 22.93 -4.86 -4.11
N HIS A 69 22.48 -4.12 -5.13
CA HIS A 69 23.14 -2.91 -5.63
C HIS A 69 22.96 -1.69 -4.70
N LEU A 70 21.98 -1.70 -3.81
CA LEU A 70 21.72 -0.64 -2.83
C LEU A 70 22.51 -0.85 -1.53
N ARG A 71 23.13 -2.02 -1.36
CA ARG A 71 23.88 -2.35 -0.13
C ARG A 71 25.12 -1.49 0.03
N TRP A 72 25.46 -1.29 1.28
CA TRP A 72 26.68 -0.60 1.63
C TRP A 72 27.91 -1.35 1.11
N THR A 73 28.77 -0.64 0.40
CA THR A 73 30.12 -1.05 0.02
C THR A 73 31.06 0.15 0.19
N VAL A 74 32.35 -0.08 0.08
CA VAL A 74 33.34 1.02 0.13
C VAL A 74 33.11 2.02 -1.00
N ASP A 75 32.67 1.53 -2.19
CA ASP A 75 32.39 2.35 -3.36
C ASP A 75 30.97 2.92 -3.39
N ASN A 76 30.06 2.39 -2.54
CA ASN A 76 28.69 2.86 -2.40
C ASN A 76 28.31 2.98 -0.90
N PRO A 77 28.84 3.99 -0.20
CA PRO A 77 28.48 4.21 1.20
C PRO A 77 27.02 4.68 1.30
N THR A 78 26.19 3.92 2.03
CA THR A 78 24.76 4.19 2.25
C THR A 78 24.37 3.90 3.68
N ASN A 79 23.34 4.59 4.18
CA ASN A 79 22.71 4.33 5.48
C ASN A 79 21.39 3.56 5.34
N GLU A 80 20.95 3.24 4.10
CA GLU A 80 19.67 2.57 3.87
C GLU A 80 19.77 1.05 3.94
N TYR A 81 20.85 0.47 3.40
CA TYR A 81 21.03 -0.98 3.37
C TYR A 81 22.40 -1.37 3.92
N PRO A 82 22.44 -2.32 4.88
CA PRO A 82 23.71 -2.78 5.44
C PRO A 82 24.53 -3.57 4.43
N ARG A 83 25.84 -3.69 4.69
CA ARG A 83 26.72 -4.54 3.89
C ARG A 83 26.24 -6.00 3.88
N LEU A 84 26.62 -6.77 2.87
CA LEU A 84 26.37 -8.21 2.86
C LEU A 84 27.20 -8.90 3.96
N ASN A 85 26.52 -9.57 4.88
CA ASN A 85 27.15 -10.37 5.92
C ASN A 85 26.30 -11.61 6.21
N MET A 86 26.75 -12.78 5.76
CA MET A 86 26.05 -14.05 5.91
C MET A 86 25.93 -14.51 7.36
N ASN A 87 26.84 -14.06 8.23
CA ASN A 87 26.91 -14.46 9.64
C ASN A 87 26.29 -13.43 10.59
N ARG A 88 25.56 -12.42 10.04
CA ARG A 88 24.93 -11.40 10.86
C ARG A 88 23.81 -12.00 11.71
N GLN A 89 23.91 -11.79 13.00
CA GLN A 89 22.78 -11.96 13.91
C GLN A 89 21.96 -10.67 13.89
N THR A 90 20.87 -10.65 13.11
CA THR A 90 20.00 -9.48 12.99
C THR A 90 18.99 -9.49 14.12
N LYS A 91 19.00 -8.45 14.95
CA LYS A 91 17.92 -8.17 15.90
C LYS A 91 16.81 -7.42 15.19
N PHE A 92 15.56 -7.65 15.54
CA PHE A 92 14.42 -6.91 15.03
C PHE A 92 14.50 -5.46 15.49
N SER A 93 14.27 -4.50 14.58
CA SER A 93 14.41 -3.07 14.85
C SER A 93 13.47 -2.25 13.95
N ASP A 94 13.44 -0.95 14.14
CA ASP A 94 12.72 0.04 13.35
C ASP A 94 13.07 0.04 11.85
N TRP A 95 14.24 -0.49 11.49
CA TRP A 95 14.62 -0.65 10.08
C TRP A 95 13.61 -1.48 9.27
N TRP A 96 12.80 -2.33 9.92
CA TRP A 96 11.77 -3.17 9.31
C TRP A 96 10.41 -2.48 9.24
N VAL A 97 10.26 -1.36 9.95
CA VAL A 97 9.00 -0.66 10.09
C VAL A 97 8.92 0.45 9.06
N GLU A 98 7.83 0.45 8.29
CA GLU A 98 7.55 1.44 7.27
C GLU A 98 6.17 2.06 7.52
N ASP A 99 5.98 3.32 7.09
CA ASP A 99 4.66 3.95 7.09
C ASP A 99 3.71 3.19 6.16
N GLY A 100 2.64 2.65 6.73
CA GLY A 100 1.58 1.93 6.05
C GLY A 100 0.46 2.82 5.52
N SER A 101 0.56 4.12 5.68
CA SER A 101 -0.47 5.07 5.22
C SER A 101 -0.65 5.02 3.71
N PHE A 102 -1.91 5.08 3.28
CA PHE A 102 -2.22 5.12 1.85
C PHE A 102 -3.57 5.79 1.54
N VAL A 103 -3.71 6.25 0.30
CA VAL A 103 -4.99 6.61 -0.32
C VAL A 103 -5.14 5.81 -1.60
N ARG A 104 -6.26 5.12 -1.75
CA ARG A 104 -6.57 4.31 -2.94
C ARG A 104 -7.77 4.83 -3.68
N ILE A 105 -7.65 4.94 -5.01
CA ILE A 105 -8.80 5.02 -5.90
C ILE A 105 -9.33 3.60 -6.05
N GLN A 106 -10.31 3.25 -5.21
CA GLN A 106 -10.80 1.88 -5.08
C GLN A 106 -11.72 1.50 -6.22
N ASN A 107 -12.56 2.44 -6.67
CA ASN A 107 -13.49 2.22 -7.79
C ASN A 107 -13.67 3.52 -8.57
N MET A 108 -13.79 3.40 -9.89
CA MET A 108 -14.15 4.49 -10.77
C MET A 108 -15.03 3.97 -11.89
N THR A 109 -16.18 4.59 -12.11
CA THR A 109 -17.13 4.20 -13.15
C THR A 109 -17.49 5.41 -14.01
N LEU A 110 -17.52 5.19 -15.33
CA LEU A 110 -18.04 6.15 -16.30
C LEU A 110 -19.13 5.46 -17.11
N GLY A 111 -20.33 6.00 -17.07
CA GLY A 111 -21.50 5.48 -17.78
C GLY A 111 -22.09 6.50 -18.74
N TYR A 112 -22.69 6.01 -19.81
CA TYR A 112 -23.46 6.81 -20.78
C TYR A 112 -24.77 6.13 -21.11
N THR A 113 -25.90 6.81 -20.86
CA THR A 113 -27.25 6.32 -21.09
C THR A 113 -27.79 6.85 -22.41
N ILE A 114 -28.16 5.95 -23.32
CA ILE A 114 -28.83 6.28 -24.58
C ILE A 114 -30.34 6.13 -24.37
N PRO A 115 -31.11 7.24 -24.40
CA PRO A 115 -32.57 7.15 -24.35
C PRO A 115 -33.12 6.58 -25.68
N LEU A 116 -33.89 5.50 -25.59
CA LEU A 116 -34.52 4.89 -26.73
C LEU A 116 -35.96 5.37 -26.89
N SER A 117 -36.49 5.30 -28.11
CA SER A 117 -37.87 5.66 -28.38
C SER A 117 -38.86 4.75 -27.62
N LYS A 118 -39.94 5.32 -27.08
CA LYS A 118 -41.01 4.62 -26.32
C LYS A 118 -41.66 3.43 -27.05
N LYS A 119 -41.39 3.26 -28.33
CA LYS A 119 -41.92 2.15 -29.15
C LYS A 119 -41.03 0.90 -29.16
N LYS A 120 -39.86 0.93 -28.44
CA LYS A 120 -38.94 -0.21 -28.39
C LYS A 120 -39.11 -0.98 -27.07
N LEU A 121 -38.65 -2.24 -27.06
CA LEU A 121 -38.74 -3.16 -25.94
C LEU A 121 -37.98 -2.64 -24.70
N ALA A 122 -36.90 -1.88 -24.91
CA ALA A 122 -36.12 -1.21 -23.85
C ALA A 122 -36.36 0.31 -23.88
N ARG A 123 -36.44 0.95 -22.72
CA ARG A 123 -36.56 2.40 -22.58
C ARG A 123 -35.24 3.13 -22.69
N ASN A 124 -34.19 2.54 -22.10
CA ASN A 124 -32.84 3.09 -22.05
C ASN A 124 -31.84 1.96 -22.22
N VAL A 125 -30.67 2.28 -22.75
CA VAL A 125 -29.51 1.40 -22.74
C VAL A 125 -28.35 2.22 -22.17
N ARG A 126 -27.73 1.75 -21.08
CA ARG A 126 -26.57 2.38 -20.47
C ARG A 126 -25.34 1.53 -20.75
N PHE A 127 -24.31 2.13 -21.36
CA PHE A 127 -22.99 1.55 -21.48
C PHE A 127 -22.09 2.11 -20.40
N TYR A 128 -21.25 1.27 -19.80
CA TYR A 128 -20.34 1.73 -18.76
C TYR A 128 -18.99 1.05 -18.83
N VAL A 129 -18.01 1.75 -18.31
CA VAL A 129 -16.67 1.24 -18.03
C VAL A 129 -16.41 1.45 -16.55
N ASN A 130 -16.02 0.39 -15.85
CA ASN A 130 -15.64 0.41 -14.45
C ASN A 130 -14.20 -0.03 -14.29
N VAL A 131 -13.49 0.60 -13.35
CA VAL A 131 -12.13 0.21 -12.96
C VAL A 131 -12.07 0.04 -11.45
N ASP A 132 -11.66 -1.12 -11.01
CA ASP A 132 -11.37 -1.40 -9.61
C ASP A 132 -9.87 -1.29 -9.34
N ASN A 133 -9.52 -0.76 -8.17
CA ASN A 133 -8.14 -0.59 -7.70
C ASN A 133 -7.26 0.17 -8.73
N LEU A 134 -7.74 1.32 -9.18
CA LEU A 134 -7.09 2.09 -10.24
C LEU A 134 -5.67 2.50 -9.84
N TYR A 135 -5.50 3.05 -8.65
CA TYR A 135 -4.20 3.48 -8.15
C TYR A 135 -4.18 3.57 -6.62
N THR A 136 -3.02 3.26 -6.02
CA THR A 136 -2.75 3.43 -4.60
C THR A 136 -1.59 4.40 -4.42
N PHE A 137 -1.83 5.50 -3.71
CA PHE A 137 -0.82 6.46 -3.30
C PHE A 137 -0.30 6.02 -1.93
N SER A 138 0.97 5.69 -1.83
CA SER A 138 1.62 5.26 -0.59
C SER A 138 3.14 5.43 -0.68
N GLY A 139 3.80 5.64 0.45
CA GLY A 139 5.25 5.58 0.60
C GLY A 139 5.79 4.18 0.86
N PHE A 140 4.92 3.20 1.09
CA PHE A 140 5.29 1.83 1.39
C PHE A 140 6.06 1.18 0.23
N LYS A 141 7.17 0.50 0.55
CA LYS A 141 8.07 -0.11 -0.45
C LYS A 141 7.63 -1.50 -0.94
N GLY A 142 6.61 -2.11 -0.30
CA GLY A 142 6.00 -3.35 -0.75
C GLY A 142 4.97 -3.15 -1.87
N TYR A 143 4.34 -4.24 -2.30
CA TYR A 143 3.34 -4.19 -3.38
C TYR A 143 2.00 -3.58 -2.96
N ASP A 144 1.58 -3.78 -1.70
CA ASP A 144 0.32 -3.27 -1.17
C ASP A 144 0.50 -2.92 0.32
N PRO A 145 0.23 -1.66 0.72
CA PRO A 145 0.31 -1.25 2.12
C PRO A 145 -0.84 -1.79 2.98
N GLU A 146 -1.93 -2.26 2.36
CA GLU A 146 -3.06 -2.84 3.06
C GLU A 146 -2.74 -4.27 3.50
N VAL A 147 -2.19 -4.38 4.70
CA VAL A 147 -1.85 -5.64 5.36
C VAL A 147 -2.93 -6.03 6.37
N GLY A 148 -2.93 -7.30 6.82
CA GLY A 148 -3.86 -7.75 7.84
C GLY A 148 -3.62 -7.09 9.20
N MET A 149 -4.48 -7.43 10.18
CA MET A 149 -4.50 -6.84 11.53
C MET A 149 -3.17 -6.96 12.29
N THR A 150 -2.29 -7.86 11.87
CA THR A 150 -0.97 -8.03 12.50
C THR A 150 0.06 -6.98 12.08
N GLY A 151 -0.24 -6.17 11.06
CA GLY A 151 0.71 -5.19 10.52
C GLY A 151 1.96 -5.79 9.88
N ILE A 152 1.97 -7.09 9.56
CA ILE A 152 3.15 -7.77 9.03
C ILE A 152 2.96 -8.04 7.54
N TYR A 153 3.85 -7.49 6.72
CA TYR A 153 3.94 -7.76 5.29
C TYR A 153 5.07 -8.74 5.01
N SER A 154 4.71 -9.98 4.69
CA SER A 154 5.66 -11.05 4.34
C SER A 154 5.81 -11.28 2.83
N GLY A 155 5.30 -10.36 2.03
CA GLY A 155 5.11 -10.53 0.60
C GLY A 155 3.71 -11.05 0.30
N GLY A 156 3.26 -10.85 -0.93
CA GLY A 156 1.93 -11.28 -1.35
C GLY A 156 1.72 -11.00 -2.83
N TYR A 157 0.60 -11.45 -3.33
CA TYR A 157 0.20 -11.14 -4.69
C TYR A 157 -0.28 -9.68 -4.75
N PRO A 158 0.22 -8.86 -5.70
CA PRO A 158 -0.22 -7.47 -5.81
C PRO A 158 -1.71 -7.41 -6.12
N ARG A 159 -2.39 -6.44 -5.55
CA ARG A 159 -3.80 -6.20 -5.82
C ARG A 159 -4.01 -5.84 -7.29
N LEU A 160 -4.85 -6.59 -7.97
CA LEU A 160 -5.06 -6.44 -9.41
C LEU A 160 -5.94 -5.24 -9.72
N ARG A 161 -5.55 -4.49 -10.75
CA ARG A 161 -6.44 -3.53 -11.41
C ARG A 161 -7.37 -4.30 -12.33
N LYS A 162 -8.69 -4.17 -12.10
CA LYS A 162 -9.71 -4.87 -12.88
C LYS A 162 -10.51 -3.87 -13.72
N TRP A 163 -10.61 -4.15 -15.01
CA TRP A 163 -11.45 -3.41 -15.94
C TRP A 163 -12.71 -4.20 -16.26
N THR A 164 -13.85 -3.54 -16.20
CA THR A 164 -15.15 -4.11 -16.55
C THR A 164 -15.84 -3.19 -17.55
N ILE A 165 -16.31 -3.75 -18.65
CA ILE A 165 -17.13 -3.05 -19.64
C ILE A 165 -18.47 -3.76 -19.64
N GLY A 166 -19.57 -3.00 -19.58
CA GLY A 166 -20.91 -3.57 -19.52
C GLY A 166 -21.96 -2.70 -20.18
N ALA A 167 -23.13 -3.29 -20.36
CA ALA A 167 -24.33 -2.63 -20.84
C ALA A 167 -25.53 -3.06 -20.01
N ASP A 168 -26.31 -2.08 -19.52
CA ASP A 168 -27.56 -2.25 -18.79
C ASP A 168 -28.72 -1.88 -19.72
N ILE A 169 -29.82 -2.65 -19.69
CA ILE A 169 -30.99 -2.48 -20.56
C ILE A 169 -32.27 -2.27 -19.74
#